data_b8ef0772f04ee3b2f2b3ac9bcb6baf65
#
_entry.id   b8ef0772f04ee3b2f2b3ac9bcb6baf65
#
_cell.length_a   1.000
_cell.length_b   1.000
_cell.length_c   1.000
_cell.angle_alpha   90.00
_cell.angle_beta   90.00
_cell.angle_gamma   90.00
#
_symmetry.space_group_name_H-M   'P 1'
#
loop_
_entity.id
_entity.type
_entity.pdbx_description
1 polymer ?
#
loop_
_entity_poly.entity_id
_entity_poly.type
_entity_poly.pdbx_seq_one_letter_code
_entity_poly.pdbx_strand_id
1 'polypeptide(L)'
;METDTIKTAQGDLAITFLGHATLMVTFGGKTVHVDPVSAEADYTRLPAADLILISHDHHDHLDLEAVKLIRKPGTKIVGNPDAGRQIPGAIVLKN
;
A
#
# COMPACT_ATOMS: atom_id res chain seq x y z
N MET A 1 7.87 -12.95 -6.17
CA MET A 1 7.91 -11.93 -5.10
C MET A 1 8.98 -12.30 -4.08
N GLU A 2 9.75 -11.33 -3.67
CA GLU A 2 10.75 -11.53 -2.64
C GLU A 2 10.29 -10.88 -1.35
N THR A 3 10.54 -11.57 -0.23
CA THR A 3 10.20 -11.06 1.09
C THR A 3 11.43 -11.03 1.96
N ASP A 4 11.75 -9.86 2.49
CA ASP A 4 12.79 -9.69 3.49
C ASP A 4 12.15 -9.53 4.86
N THR A 5 12.68 -10.25 5.84
CA THR A 5 12.17 -10.18 7.19
C THR A 5 13.21 -9.55 8.10
N ILE A 6 12.79 -8.52 8.83
CA ILE A 6 13.63 -7.82 9.79
C ILE A 6 13.10 -8.14 11.18
N LYS A 7 13.95 -8.70 12.01
CA LYS A 7 13.56 -9.02 13.38
C LYS A 7 13.70 -7.77 14.25
N THR A 8 12.64 -7.47 14.98
CA THR A 8 12.63 -6.33 15.89
C THR A 8 12.27 -6.80 17.30
N ALA A 9 12.47 -5.94 18.28
CA ALA A 9 12.12 -6.25 19.67
C ALA A 9 10.62 -6.48 19.85
N GLN A 10 9.80 -6.03 18.91
CA GLN A 10 8.34 -6.11 18.99
C GLN A 10 7.74 -7.06 17.98
N GLY A 11 8.57 -7.88 17.32
CA GLY A 11 8.12 -8.85 16.34
C GLY A 11 8.81 -8.69 15.00
N ASP A 12 8.44 -9.54 14.06
CA ASP A 12 9.04 -9.53 12.74
C ASP A 12 8.34 -8.55 11.83
N LEU A 13 9.14 -7.77 11.11
CA LEU A 13 8.66 -6.88 10.05
C LEU A 13 9.02 -7.51 8.73
N ALA A 14 8.02 -7.81 7.91
CA ALA A 14 8.22 -8.45 6.62
C ALA A 14 7.95 -7.44 5.50
N ILE A 15 8.90 -7.29 4.58
CA ILE A 15 8.78 -6.42 3.42
C ILE A 15 8.76 -7.30 2.19
N THR A 16 7.64 -7.27 1.45
CA THR A 16 7.47 -8.05 0.24
C THR A 16 7.52 -7.13 -0.97
N PHE A 17 8.47 -7.38 -1.86
CA PHE A 17 8.63 -6.60 -3.08
C PHE A 17 7.73 -7.18 -4.16
N LEU A 18 6.76 -6.39 -4.62
CA LEU A 18 5.77 -6.82 -5.59
C LEU A 18 6.12 -6.38 -7.01
N GLY A 19 6.90 -5.32 -7.13
CA GLY A 19 7.33 -4.75 -8.41
C GLY A 19 8.31 -3.62 -8.15
N HIS A 20 8.54 -2.76 -9.13
CA HIS A 20 9.58 -1.73 -9.05
C HIS A 20 9.51 -0.88 -7.80
N ALA A 21 8.44 -0.12 -7.65
CA ALA A 21 8.26 0.76 -6.48
C ALA A 21 7.08 0.31 -5.63
N THR A 22 6.60 -0.90 -5.87
CA THR A 22 5.39 -1.43 -5.26
C THR A 22 5.78 -2.47 -4.22
N LEU A 23 5.37 -2.26 -2.98
CA LEU A 23 5.71 -3.21 -1.93
C LEU A 23 4.61 -3.33 -0.89
N MET A 24 4.70 -4.39 -0.10
CA MET A 24 3.79 -4.65 0.99
C MET A 24 4.61 -4.88 2.24
N VAL A 25 4.20 -4.26 3.34
CA VAL A 25 4.88 -4.42 4.64
C VAL A 25 3.87 -5.01 5.63
N THR A 26 4.27 -6.07 6.31
CA THR A 26 3.45 -6.63 7.38
C THR A 26 4.21 -6.57 8.70
N PHE A 27 3.52 -6.16 9.76
CA PHE A 27 4.11 -6.03 11.07
C PHE A 27 3.01 -6.02 12.13
N GLY A 28 3.16 -6.85 13.14
CA GLY A 28 2.23 -6.88 14.26
C GLY A 28 0.78 -7.14 13.87
N GLY A 29 0.55 -7.94 12.85
CA GLY A 29 -0.79 -8.21 12.35
C GLY A 29 -1.37 -7.13 11.46
N LYS A 30 -0.58 -6.09 11.16
CA LYS A 30 -1.00 -4.98 10.29
C LYS A 30 -0.36 -5.11 8.92
N THR A 31 -1.06 -4.65 7.90
CA THR A 31 -0.59 -4.69 6.51
C THR A 31 -0.61 -3.30 5.91
N VAL A 32 0.54 -2.92 5.33
CA VAL A 32 0.70 -1.65 4.62
C VAL A 32 1.01 -1.96 3.16
N HIS A 33 0.26 -1.36 2.25
CA HIS A 33 0.57 -1.43 0.82
C HIS A 33 1.09 -0.08 0.37
N VAL A 34 2.21 -0.09 -0.35
CA VAL A 34 2.83 1.12 -0.88
C VAL A 34 2.71 1.10 -2.40
N ASP A 35 2.12 2.16 -2.95
CA ASP A 35 1.93 2.35 -4.39
C ASP A 35 1.39 1.10 -5.08
N PRO A 36 0.21 0.59 -4.67
CA PRO A 36 -0.33 -0.64 -5.26
C PRO A 36 -0.62 -0.47 -6.75
N VAL A 37 -0.11 -1.41 -7.56
CA VAL A 37 -0.29 -1.42 -9.00
C VAL A 37 -0.74 -2.82 -9.41
N SER A 38 -1.93 -2.95 -9.99
CA SER A 38 -2.51 -4.25 -10.31
C SER A 38 -1.70 -5.03 -11.35
N ALA A 39 -0.91 -4.33 -12.18
CA ALA A 39 -0.03 -5.00 -13.12
C ALA A 39 1.15 -5.71 -12.47
N GLU A 40 1.49 -5.35 -11.22
CA GLU A 40 2.67 -5.88 -10.53
C GLU A 40 2.34 -7.08 -9.65
N ALA A 41 1.09 -7.24 -9.23
CA ALA A 41 0.70 -8.34 -8.37
C ALA A 41 -0.81 -8.58 -8.44
N ASP A 42 -1.22 -9.79 -8.07
CA ASP A 42 -2.64 -10.11 -7.97
C ASP A 42 -3.14 -9.73 -6.58
N TYR A 43 -3.68 -8.53 -6.48
CA TYR A 43 -4.16 -8.00 -5.20
C TYR A 43 -5.38 -8.74 -4.64
N THR A 44 -6.04 -9.55 -5.45
CA THR A 44 -7.13 -10.39 -4.93
C THR A 44 -6.62 -11.48 -4.00
N ARG A 45 -5.33 -11.80 -4.08
CA ARG A 45 -4.71 -12.84 -3.25
C ARG A 45 -3.88 -12.28 -2.10
N LEU A 46 -3.78 -10.95 -1.99
CA LEU A 46 -2.99 -10.32 -0.94
C LEU A 46 -3.91 -9.89 0.21
N PRO A 47 -3.36 -9.78 1.43
CA PRO A 47 -4.18 -9.33 2.55
C PRO A 47 -4.66 -7.90 2.33
N ALA A 48 -5.84 -7.61 2.85
CA ALA A 48 -6.39 -6.27 2.82
C ALA A 48 -5.51 -5.32 3.64
N ALA A 49 -5.48 -4.07 3.24
CA ALA A 49 -4.60 -3.08 3.86
C ALA A 49 -5.19 -2.44 5.10
N ASP A 50 -4.35 -2.24 6.11
CA ASP A 50 -4.67 -1.34 7.21
C ASP A 50 -4.26 0.08 6.84
N LEU A 51 -3.23 0.22 6.02
CA LEU A 51 -2.73 1.49 5.54
C LEU A 51 -2.30 1.36 4.09
N ILE A 52 -2.65 2.32 3.27
CA ILE A 52 -2.20 2.42 1.88
C ILE A 52 -1.46 3.74 1.73
N LEU A 53 -0.22 3.69 1.26
CA LEU A 53 0.60 4.88 1.01
C LEU A 53 0.74 5.07 -0.50
N ILE A 54 0.40 6.26 -0.97
CA ILE A 54 0.53 6.63 -2.37
C ILE A 54 1.60 7.72 -2.46
N SER A 55 2.76 7.38 -2.98
CA SER A 55 3.88 8.33 -3.03
C SER A 55 3.85 9.21 -4.28
N HIS A 56 3.21 8.73 -5.34
CA HIS A 56 3.13 9.44 -6.62
C HIS A 56 1.72 9.37 -7.17
N ASP A 57 1.36 10.35 -7.99
CA ASP A 57 0.08 10.42 -8.67
C ASP A 57 0.19 10.08 -10.16
N HIS A 58 1.35 9.63 -10.61
CA HIS A 58 1.55 9.20 -11.98
C HIS A 58 0.72 7.96 -12.29
N HIS A 59 0.40 7.75 -13.56
CA HIS A 59 -0.37 6.60 -13.99
C HIS A 59 0.24 5.28 -13.52
N ASP A 60 1.56 5.26 -13.38
CA ASP A 60 2.28 4.06 -12.97
C ASP A 60 2.16 3.78 -11.47
N HIS A 61 1.76 4.77 -10.67
CA HIS A 61 1.78 4.66 -9.21
C HIS A 61 0.42 4.82 -8.55
N LEU A 62 -0.57 5.35 -9.26
CA LEU A 62 -1.91 5.47 -8.73
C LEU A 62 -2.84 4.54 -9.52
N ASP A 63 -3.20 3.43 -8.91
CA ASP A 63 -4.08 2.44 -9.51
C ASP A 63 -5.31 2.29 -8.60
N LEU A 64 -6.40 2.93 -8.98
CA LEU A 64 -7.62 2.93 -8.19
C LEU A 64 -8.24 1.54 -8.08
N GLU A 65 -8.04 0.69 -9.08
CA GLU A 65 -8.53 -0.67 -9.04
C GLU A 65 -7.79 -1.49 -7.99
N ALA A 66 -6.47 -1.36 -7.93
CA ALA A 66 -5.69 -2.05 -6.91
C ALA A 66 -6.07 -1.57 -5.51
N VAL A 67 -6.23 -0.26 -5.34
CA VAL A 67 -6.67 0.32 -4.07
C VAL A 67 -8.02 -0.28 -3.64
N LYS A 68 -8.95 -0.37 -4.57
CA LYS A 68 -10.28 -0.91 -4.29
C LYS A 68 -10.21 -2.37 -3.84
N LEU A 69 -9.33 -3.16 -4.44
CA LEU A 69 -9.21 -4.58 -4.12
C LEU A 69 -8.67 -4.84 -2.72
N ILE A 70 -7.81 -3.95 -2.19
CA ILE A 70 -7.20 -4.14 -0.88
C ILE A 70 -7.80 -3.25 0.20
N ARG A 71 -8.73 -2.36 -0.15
CA ARG A 71 -9.36 -1.47 0.81
C ARG A 71 -10.44 -2.22 1.60
N LYS A 72 -10.44 -2.02 2.92
CA LYS A 72 -11.46 -2.57 3.82
C LYS A 72 -11.97 -1.44 4.72
N PRO A 73 -13.09 -1.64 5.44
CA PRO A 73 -13.51 -0.65 6.42
C PRO A 73 -12.39 -0.39 7.43
N GLY A 74 -12.08 0.86 7.65
CA GLY A 74 -11.01 1.25 8.56
C GLY A 74 -9.65 1.44 7.90
N THR A 75 -9.49 1.07 6.62
CA THR A 75 -8.23 1.31 5.91
C THR A 75 -7.97 2.81 5.84
N LYS A 76 -6.76 3.22 6.24
CA LYS A 76 -6.31 4.59 6.09
C LYS A 76 -5.52 4.70 4.79
N ILE A 77 -5.78 5.76 4.04
CA ILE A 77 -5.10 6.01 2.77
C ILE A 77 -4.41 7.36 2.89
N VAL A 78 -3.10 7.37 2.66
CA VAL A 78 -2.29 8.57 2.77
C VAL A 78 -1.62 8.80 1.43
N GLY A 79 -1.75 9.99 0.89
CA GLY A 79 -1.17 10.31 -0.41
C GLY A 79 -0.80 11.77 -0.52
N ASN A 80 -0.17 12.12 -1.64
CA ASN A 80 0.12 13.52 -1.95
C ASN A 80 -1.19 14.23 -2.36
N PRO A 81 -1.19 15.58 -2.52
CA PRO A 81 -2.43 16.29 -2.82
C PRO A 81 -3.15 15.81 -4.07
N ASP A 82 -2.42 15.46 -5.12
CA ASP A 82 -3.05 15.02 -6.36
C ASP A 82 -3.70 13.63 -6.22
N ALA A 83 -2.99 12.71 -5.60
CA ALA A 83 -3.54 11.38 -5.34
C ALA A 83 -4.72 11.47 -4.37
N GLY A 84 -4.61 12.30 -3.34
CA GLY A 84 -5.67 12.46 -2.35
C GLY A 84 -6.97 12.97 -2.93
N ARG A 85 -6.89 13.81 -3.97
CA ARG A 85 -8.11 14.33 -4.62
C ARG A 85 -8.86 13.25 -5.39
N GLN A 86 -8.19 12.18 -5.79
CA GLN A 86 -8.79 11.10 -6.58
C GLN A 86 -9.35 9.97 -5.74
N ILE A 87 -9.00 9.93 -4.46
CA ILE A 87 -9.40 8.84 -3.58
C ILE A 87 -10.27 9.39 -2.45
N PRO A 88 -11.57 9.07 -2.42
CA PRO A 88 -12.44 9.54 -1.33
C PRO A 88 -11.94 9.07 0.04
N GLY A 89 -11.90 9.99 0.99
CA GLY A 89 -11.48 9.68 2.35
C GLY A 89 -9.99 9.62 2.59
N ALA A 90 -9.17 9.90 1.57
CA ALA A 90 -7.73 9.85 1.72
C ALA A 90 -7.21 11.02 2.57
N ILE A 91 -6.16 10.73 3.34
CA ILE A 91 -5.42 11.74 4.09
C ILE A 91 -4.35 12.32 3.19
N VAL A 92 -4.34 13.63 3.05
CA VAL A 92 -3.42 14.32 2.14
C VAL A 92 -2.20 14.80 2.92
N LEU A 93 -1.01 14.39 2.44
CA LEU A 93 0.25 14.89 2.99
C LEU A 93 0.63 16.16 2.24
N LYS A 94 0.88 17.22 3.00
CA LYS A 94 1.33 18.48 2.45
C LYS A 94 2.80 18.71 2.81
N ASN A 95 3.55 19.14 1.84
CA ASN A 95 4.96 19.50 2.06
C ASN A 95 5.07 20.91 2.60
#